data_cfb17267c29c5b740defc2128818b62b
#
_entry.id   cfb17267c29c5b740defc2128818b62b
#
_cell.length_a   1.000
_cell.length_b   1.000
_cell.length_c   1.000
_cell.angle_alpha   90.00
_cell.angle_beta   90.00
_cell.angle_gamma   90.00
#
_symmetry.space_group_name_H-M   'P 1'
#
loop_
_entity.id
_entity.type
_entity.pdbx_description
1 polymer ?
#
loop_
_entity_poly.entity_id
_entity_poly.type
_entity_poly.pdbx_seq_one_letter_code
_entity_poly.pdbx_strand_id
1 'polypeptide(L)'
;MAKLTESKVWGRKIREDELTDLGVPTATLASEAVKAGRADEALEFIQYGTFEAKKMHDASVTVIDDFLGYLARRFGEEEIARMWRECFHPRVAARMALNLTLEQQVQRYAEDHRGHGADIEVFEEQDRYVLKLNTCGSGTMLRKTRTNLGATKEPHPWSWGKAGVPYYCTHCCIAFEIMATELQGYPARIHACPEKADEPCLNFVYKKPERIPEEYFTRVGMTKTLR
;
A
#
# COMPACT_ATOMS: atom_id res chain seq x y z
N MET A 1 7.77 -14.08 -32.80
CA MET A 1 6.84 -14.55 -31.75
C MET A 1 7.52 -14.35 -30.40
N ALA A 2 6.92 -13.63 -29.49
CA ALA A 2 7.46 -13.32 -28.16
C ALA A 2 7.78 -14.60 -27.41
N LYS A 3 8.89 -14.63 -26.69
CA LYS A 3 9.32 -15.76 -25.87
C LYS A 3 9.82 -15.27 -24.51
N LEU A 4 9.59 -16.06 -23.47
CA LEU A 4 10.23 -15.85 -22.17
C LEU A 4 11.49 -16.71 -22.12
N THR A 5 12.65 -16.07 -22.02
CA THR A 5 13.96 -16.73 -22.04
C THR A 5 14.76 -16.39 -20.78
N GLU A 6 15.59 -17.34 -20.34
CA GLU A 6 16.52 -17.08 -19.22
C GLU A 6 17.66 -16.17 -19.68
N SER A 7 17.78 -15.02 -19.06
CA SER A 7 18.86 -14.08 -19.32
C SER A 7 19.94 -14.16 -18.25
N LYS A 8 21.14 -14.56 -18.63
CA LYS A 8 22.30 -14.54 -17.74
C LYS A 8 22.67 -13.11 -17.29
N VAL A 9 22.45 -12.12 -18.15
CA VAL A 9 22.75 -10.70 -17.87
C VAL A 9 21.82 -10.15 -16.80
N TRP A 10 20.54 -10.52 -16.86
CA TRP A 10 19.53 -10.03 -15.93
C TRP A 10 19.31 -10.97 -14.72
N GLY A 11 19.89 -12.19 -14.76
CA GLY A 11 19.72 -13.19 -13.71
C GLY A 11 18.26 -13.65 -13.52
N ARG A 12 17.44 -13.54 -14.55
CA ARG A 12 16.00 -13.89 -14.54
C ARG A 12 15.46 -14.11 -15.94
N LYS A 13 14.26 -14.66 -16.04
CA LYS A 13 13.51 -14.66 -17.30
C LYS A 13 13.25 -13.23 -17.78
N ILE A 14 13.40 -13.02 -19.07
CA ILE A 14 13.02 -11.79 -19.79
C ILE A 14 12.15 -12.15 -20.98
N ARG A 15 11.37 -11.18 -21.44
CA ARG A 15 10.63 -11.30 -22.71
C ARG A 15 11.57 -10.89 -23.84
N GLU A 16 11.79 -11.79 -24.79
CA GLU A 16 12.50 -11.53 -26.04
C GLU A 16 11.49 -11.44 -27.17
N ASP A 17 11.43 -10.29 -27.79
CA ASP A 17 10.54 -9.99 -28.89
C ASP A 17 11.33 -9.57 -30.15
N GLU A 18 10.72 -9.72 -31.30
CA GLU A 18 11.13 -8.99 -32.48
C GLU A 18 10.92 -7.49 -32.24
N LEU A 19 11.70 -6.66 -32.89
CA LEU A 19 11.68 -5.20 -32.70
C LEU A 19 10.26 -4.60 -32.85
N THR A 20 9.48 -5.14 -33.77
CA THR A 20 8.10 -4.73 -34.03
C THR A 20 7.13 -5.05 -32.92
N ASP A 21 7.44 -6.08 -32.09
CA ASP A 21 6.56 -6.62 -31.07
C ASP A 21 6.91 -6.10 -29.66
N LEU A 22 8.04 -5.40 -29.51
CA LEU A 22 8.51 -4.89 -28.20
C LEU A 22 7.47 -4.04 -27.46
N GLY A 23 6.64 -3.31 -28.21
CA GLY A 23 5.57 -2.48 -27.63
C GLY A 23 4.27 -3.22 -27.31
N VAL A 24 4.15 -4.51 -27.65
CA VAL A 24 2.93 -5.28 -27.39
C VAL A 24 2.80 -5.56 -25.90
N PRO A 25 1.68 -5.19 -25.23
CA PRO A 25 1.48 -5.48 -23.82
C PRO A 25 1.51 -6.99 -23.54
N THR A 26 2.17 -7.40 -22.46
CA THR A 26 2.27 -8.84 -22.07
C THR A 26 0.89 -9.46 -21.85
N ALA A 27 -0.09 -8.71 -21.36
CA ALA A 27 -1.47 -9.18 -21.23
C ALA A 27 -2.13 -9.51 -22.57
N THR A 28 -1.75 -8.82 -23.67
CA THR A 28 -2.20 -9.13 -25.03
C THR A 28 -1.66 -10.48 -25.48
N LEU A 29 -0.37 -10.74 -25.24
CA LEU A 29 0.25 -12.03 -25.58
C LEU A 29 -0.38 -13.19 -24.79
N ALA A 30 -0.66 -12.97 -23.49
CA ALA A 30 -1.39 -13.95 -22.68
C ALA A 30 -2.77 -14.26 -23.28
N SER A 31 -3.51 -13.22 -23.69
CA SER A 31 -4.84 -13.39 -24.29
C SER A 31 -4.79 -14.13 -25.62
N GLU A 32 -3.78 -13.87 -26.45
CA GLU A 32 -3.57 -14.54 -27.72
C GLU A 32 -3.18 -16.01 -27.52
N ALA A 33 -2.35 -16.30 -26.53
CA ALA A 33 -1.99 -17.67 -26.16
C ALA A 33 -3.23 -18.48 -25.70
N VAL A 34 -4.11 -17.87 -24.88
CA VAL A 34 -5.40 -18.49 -24.50
C VAL A 34 -6.26 -18.80 -25.72
N LYS A 35 -6.46 -17.83 -26.63
CA LYS A 35 -7.26 -18.02 -27.85
C LYS A 35 -6.71 -19.12 -28.76
N ALA A 36 -5.40 -19.30 -28.74
CA ALA A 36 -4.71 -20.33 -29.51
C ALA A 36 -4.59 -21.70 -28.80
N GLY A 37 -5.18 -21.86 -27.61
CA GLY A 37 -5.13 -23.09 -26.82
C GLY A 37 -3.78 -23.40 -26.17
N ARG A 38 -2.88 -22.43 -26.07
CA ARG A 38 -1.55 -22.55 -25.47
C ARG A 38 -1.58 -22.14 -23.98
N ALA A 39 -2.17 -22.98 -23.14
CA ALA A 39 -2.45 -22.67 -21.75
C ALA A 39 -1.20 -22.37 -20.92
N ASP A 40 -0.15 -23.20 -21.05
CA ASP A 40 1.10 -23.03 -20.27
C ASP A 40 1.81 -21.74 -20.63
N GLU A 41 1.87 -21.39 -21.91
CA GLU A 41 2.43 -20.11 -22.39
C GLU A 41 1.62 -18.92 -21.86
N ALA A 42 0.29 -19.03 -21.85
CA ALA A 42 -0.57 -18.00 -21.28
C ALA A 42 -0.29 -17.77 -19.80
N LEU A 43 -0.12 -18.84 -19.01
CA LEU A 43 0.24 -18.75 -17.59
C LEU A 43 1.61 -18.08 -17.38
N GLU A 44 2.60 -18.42 -18.20
CA GLU A 44 3.91 -17.75 -18.14
C GLU A 44 3.81 -16.25 -18.41
N PHE A 45 3.05 -15.84 -19.43
CA PHE A 45 2.83 -14.40 -19.71
C PHE A 45 2.04 -13.70 -18.61
N ILE A 46 1.05 -14.35 -17.99
CA ILE A 46 0.31 -13.77 -16.84
C ILE A 46 1.27 -13.53 -15.67
N GLN A 47 2.11 -14.50 -15.33
CA GLN A 47 3.10 -14.36 -14.26
C GLN A 47 4.12 -13.27 -14.57
N TYR A 48 4.61 -13.21 -15.81
CA TYR A 48 5.54 -12.18 -16.22
C TYR A 48 4.94 -10.78 -16.21
N GLY A 49 3.70 -10.61 -16.67
CA GLY A 49 2.99 -9.34 -16.61
C GLY A 49 2.74 -8.87 -15.17
N THR A 50 2.47 -9.80 -14.26
CA THR A 50 2.38 -9.51 -12.81
C THR A 50 3.73 -9.00 -12.27
N PHE A 51 4.83 -9.63 -12.67
CA PHE A 51 6.18 -9.18 -12.33
C PHE A 51 6.48 -7.78 -12.90
N GLU A 52 6.14 -7.49 -14.16
CA GLU A 52 6.32 -6.16 -14.78
C GLU A 52 5.56 -5.08 -14.00
N ALA A 53 4.30 -5.33 -13.64
CA ALA A 53 3.48 -4.42 -12.86
C ALA A 53 4.07 -4.18 -11.46
N LYS A 54 4.50 -5.26 -10.78
CA LYS A 54 5.13 -5.17 -9.45
C LYS A 54 6.44 -4.40 -9.50
N LYS A 55 7.27 -4.60 -10.51
CA LYS A 55 8.52 -3.87 -10.70
C LYS A 55 8.29 -2.38 -10.86
N MET A 56 7.27 -1.98 -11.64
CA MET A 56 6.92 -0.57 -11.83
C MET A 56 6.39 0.03 -10.52
N HIS A 57 5.52 -0.69 -9.81
CA HIS A 57 5.04 -0.27 -8.50
C HIS A 57 6.20 -0.04 -7.52
N ASP A 58 7.13 -1.00 -7.40
CA ASP A 58 8.25 -0.92 -6.46
C ASP A 58 9.22 0.22 -6.80
N ALA A 59 9.46 0.47 -8.09
CA ALA A 59 10.25 1.61 -8.55
C ALA A 59 9.57 2.94 -8.16
N SER A 60 8.26 3.05 -8.35
CA SER A 60 7.49 4.25 -7.99
C SER A 60 7.51 4.51 -6.48
N VAL A 61 7.29 3.47 -5.68
CA VAL A 61 7.34 3.56 -4.21
C VAL A 61 8.74 3.95 -3.72
N THR A 62 9.79 3.42 -4.35
CA THR A 62 11.18 3.77 -4.04
C THR A 62 11.47 5.23 -4.32
N VAL A 63 11.03 5.76 -5.46
CA VAL A 63 11.19 7.18 -5.81
C VAL A 63 10.43 8.08 -4.83
N ILE A 64 9.23 7.69 -4.42
CA ILE A 64 8.48 8.42 -3.40
C ILE A 64 9.24 8.44 -2.06
N ASP A 65 9.80 7.30 -1.63
CA ASP A 65 10.62 7.23 -0.41
C ASP A 65 11.84 8.17 -0.48
N ASP A 66 12.53 8.23 -1.63
CA ASP A 66 13.65 9.15 -1.84
C ASP A 66 13.20 10.61 -1.74
N PHE A 67 12.05 10.98 -2.31
CA PHE A 67 11.49 12.34 -2.18
C PHE A 67 11.12 12.67 -0.73
N LEU A 68 10.50 11.74 0.00
CA LEU A 68 10.17 11.95 1.40
C LEU A 68 11.43 12.14 2.24
N GLY A 69 12.45 11.31 2.02
CA GLY A 69 13.74 11.47 2.67
C GLY A 69 14.42 12.81 2.36
N TYR A 70 14.32 13.29 1.12
CA TYR A 70 14.79 14.63 0.73
C TYR A 70 14.03 15.73 1.45
N LEU A 71 12.71 15.69 1.48
CA LEU A 71 11.87 16.68 2.17
C LEU A 71 12.21 16.75 3.66
N ALA A 72 12.29 15.61 4.33
CA ALA A 72 12.63 15.54 5.76
C ALA A 72 14.00 16.16 6.06
N ARG A 73 15.00 15.86 5.23
CA ARG A 73 16.36 16.43 5.41
C ARG A 73 16.42 17.93 5.14
N ARG A 74 15.66 18.41 4.17
CA ARG A 74 15.74 19.80 3.70
C ARG A 74 14.85 20.74 4.50
N PHE A 75 13.67 20.30 4.90
CA PHE A 75 12.61 21.13 5.46
C PHE A 75 12.14 20.68 6.84
N GLY A 76 12.62 19.53 7.34
CA GLY A 76 12.17 18.93 8.59
C GLY A 76 11.05 17.91 8.40
N GLU A 77 10.83 17.08 9.44
CA GLU A 77 9.87 15.96 9.39
C GLU A 77 8.41 16.42 9.28
N GLU A 78 8.08 17.57 9.85
CA GLU A 78 6.71 18.12 9.78
C GLU A 78 6.27 18.44 8.33
N GLU A 79 7.21 18.64 7.42
CA GLU A 79 6.89 18.83 6.01
C GLU A 79 6.33 17.55 5.37
N ILE A 80 6.71 16.38 5.87
CA ILE A 80 6.13 15.10 5.45
C ILE A 80 4.63 15.07 5.74
N ALA A 81 4.26 15.43 6.97
CA ALA A 81 2.85 15.45 7.36
C ALA A 81 2.04 16.47 6.55
N ARG A 82 2.60 17.66 6.33
CA ARG A 82 1.97 18.72 5.53
C ARG A 82 1.74 18.25 4.09
N MET A 83 2.77 17.74 3.45
CA MET A 83 2.72 17.23 2.08
C MET A 83 1.67 16.11 1.94
N TRP A 84 1.67 15.10 2.84
CA TRP A 84 0.68 14.05 2.79
C TRP A 84 -0.74 14.58 2.96
N ARG A 85 -0.97 15.52 3.88
CA ARG A 85 -2.28 16.16 4.07
C ARG A 85 -2.75 16.85 2.79
N GLU A 86 -1.93 17.69 2.22
CA GLU A 86 -2.28 18.45 1.00
C GLU A 86 -2.55 17.51 -0.18
N CYS A 87 -1.67 16.51 -0.41
CA CYS A 87 -1.81 15.57 -1.52
C CYS A 87 -3.00 14.61 -1.37
N PHE A 88 -3.32 14.19 -0.14
CA PHE A 88 -4.38 13.20 0.08
C PHE A 88 -5.75 13.81 0.36
N HIS A 89 -5.84 15.05 0.82
CA HIS A 89 -7.12 15.63 1.22
C HIS A 89 -8.24 15.48 0.17
N PRO A 90 -8.04 15.83 -1.10
CA PRO A 90 -9.09 15.67 -2.11
C PRO A 90 -9.53 14.21 -2.30
N ARG A 91 -8.58 13.28 -2.21
CA ARG A 91 -8.83 11.83 -2.40
C ARG A 91 -9.57 11.23 -1.21
N VAL A 92 -9.18 11.61 0.01
CA VAL A 92 -9.84 11.13 1.24
C VAL A 92 -11.26 11.68 1.29
N ALA A 93 -11.48 12.97 1.04
CA ALA A 93 -12.80 13.58 0.99
C ALA A 93 -13.70 12.92 -0.06
N ALA A 94 -13.19 12.70 -1.27
CA ALA A 94 -13.93 12.01 -2.33
C ALA A 94 -14.28 10.56 -1.94
N ARG A 95 -13.37 9.85 -1.26
CA ARG A 95 -13.61 8.47 -0.77
C ARG A 95 -14.70 8.45 0.28
N MET A 96 -14.69 9.37 1.25
CA MET A 96 -15.73 9.47 2.29
C MET A 96 -17.10 9.80 1.69
N ALA A 97 -17.16 10.63 0.64
CA ALA A 97 -18.39 11.00 -0.04
C ALA A 97 -19.09 9.84 -0.77
N LEU A 98 -18.41 8.70 -0.98
CA LEU A 98 -19.01 7.52 -1.65
C LEU A 98 -20.06 6.81 -0.81
N ASN A 99 -20.14 7.07 0.50
CA ASN A 99 -21.10 6.45 1.43
C ASN A 99 -21.17 4.92 1.29
N LEU A 100 -20.02 4.26 1.18
CA LEU A 100 -19.90 2.82 1.01
C LEU A 100 -20.39 2.10 2.26
N THR A 101 -21.05 0.94 2.08
CA THR A 101 -21.28 0.02 3.21
C THR A 101 -19.95 -0.46 3.77
N LEU A 102 -19.96 -1.00 4.98
CA LEU A 102 -18.76 -1.51 5.62
C LEU A 102 -18.08 -2.61 4.78
N GLU A 103 -18.88 -3.54 4.25
CA GLU A 103 -18.40 -4.63 3.39
C GLU A 103 -17.77 -4.08 2.10
N GLN A 104 -18.38 -3.08 1.50
CA GLN A 104 -17.83 -2.41 0.31
C GLN A 104 -16.50 -1.71 0.62
N GLN A 105 -16.38 -1.10 1.81
CA GLN A 105 -15.11 -0.51 2.26
C GLN A 105 -14.02 -1.57 2.42
N VAL A 106 -14.32 -2.71 3.06
CA VAL A 106 -13.39 -3.83 3.23
C VAL A 106 -12.97 -4.41 1.87
N GLN A 107 -13.91 -4.62 0.95
CA GLN A 107 -13.63 -5.07 -0.41
C GLN A 107 -12.66 -4.13 -1.13
N ARG A 108 -12.90 -2.83 -1.05
CA ARG A 108 -12.04 -1.83 -1.67
C ARG A 108 -10.64 -1.79 -1.05
N TYR A 109 -10.53 -1.89 0.27
CA TYR A 109 -9.21 -1.97 0.92
C TYR A 109 -8.45 -3.21 0.50
N ALA A 110 -9.13 -4.35 0.38
CA ALA A 110 -8.52 -5.58 -0.11
C ALA A 110 -8.04 -5.42 -1.58
N GLU A 111 -8.84 -4.78 -2.43
CA GLU A 111 -8.48 -4.47 -3.82
C GLU A 111 -7.24 -3.56 -3.88
N ASP A 112 -7.23 -2.44 -3.13
CA ASP A 112 -6.10 -1.53 -3.05
C ASP A 112 -4.81 -2.30 -2.67
N HIS A 113 -4.86 -3.18 -1.67
CA HIS A 113 -3.69 -3.95 -1.25
C HIS A 113 -3.25 -5.00 -2.27
N ARG A 114 -4.20 -5.72 -2.91
CA ARG A 114 -3.86 -6.65 -4.01
C ARG A 114 -3.22 -5.90 -5.18
N GLY A 115 -3.73 -4.70 -5.50
CA GLY A 115 -3.15 -3.85 -6.53
C GLY A 115 -1.71 -3.42 -6.24
N HIS A 116 -1.32 -3.35 -4.97
CA HIS A 116 0.06 -3.09 -4.55
C HIS A 116 0.92 -4.38 -4.50
N GLY A 117 0.37 -5.52 -4.90
CA GLY A 117 1.07 -6.81 -4.81
C GLY A 117 1.31 -7.25 -3.37
N ALA A 118 0.40 -6.94 -2.46
CA ALA A 118 0.45 -7.40 -1.08
C ALA A 118 0.00 -8.86 -0.98
N ASP A 119 0.63 -9.60 -0.06
CA ASP A 119 0.12 -10.88 0.45
C ASP A 119 -0.81 -10.57 1.62
N ILE A 120 -2.11 -10.84 1.42
CA ILE A 120 -3.17 -10.40 2.32
C ILE A 120 -4.11 -11.54 2.70
N GLU A 121 -4.43 -11.61 3.98
CA GLU A 121 -5.52 -12.40 4.52
C GLU A 121 -6.59 -11.44 5.06
N VAL A 122 -7.86 -11.74 4.84
CA VAL A 122 -8.99 -10.97 5.39
C VAL A 122 -9.86 -11.89 6.18
N PHE A 123 -10.15 -11.53 7.43
CA PHE A 123 -11.04 -12.29 8.29
C PHE A 123 -11.93 -11.38 9.15
N GLU A 124 -13.03 -11.93 9.60
CA GLU A 124 -14.03 -11.23 10.40
C GLU A 124 -13.90 -11.63 11.88
N GLU A 125 -13.81 -10.63 12.74
CA GLU A 125 -13.94 -10.77 14.18
C GLU A 125 -15.32 -10.28 14.63
N GLN A 126 -15.63 -10.44 15.91
CA GLN A 126 -16.93 -10.06 16.45
C GLN A 126 -17.27 -8.59 16.22
N ASP A 127 -16.29 -7.69 16.40
CA ASP A 127 -16.46 -6.23 16.38
C ASP A 127 -15.81 -5.52 15.18
N ARG A 128 -15.02 -6.23 14.38
CA ARG A 128 -14.24 -5.63 13.26
C ARG A 128 -13.89 -6.65 12.18
N TYR A 129 -13.52 -6.15 11.02
CA TYR A 129 -12.76 -6.88 10.02
C TYR A 129 -11.27 -6.62 10.21
N VAL A 130 -10.46 -7.64 9.97
CA VAL A 130 -9.01 -7.58 10.02
C VAL A 130 -8.44 -7.89 8.65
N LEU A 131 -7.65 -6.96 8.11
CA LEU A 131 -6.85 -7.19 6.92
C LEU A 131 -5.41 -7.37 7.41
N LYS A 132 -4.92 -8.61 7.37
CA LYS A 132 -3.55 -8.96 7.75
C LYS A 132 -2.69 -8.98 6.49
N LEU A 133 -1.76 -8.08 6.41
CA LEU A 133 -0.79 -7.99 5.33
C LEU A 133 0.48 -8.73 5.76
N ASN A 134 0.62 -9.99 5.40
CA ASN A 134 1.84 -10.77 5.62
C ASN A 134 3.02 -10.10 4.93
N THR A 135 2.76 -9.51 3.76
CA THR A 135 3.67 -8.60 3.09
C THR A 135 2.87 -7.41 2.56
N CYS A 136 3.07 -6.24 3.13
CA CYS A 136 2.59 -5.00 2.52
C CYS A 136 3.42 -4.74 1.26
N GLY A 137 2.77 -4.63 0.11
CA GLY A 137 3.45 -4.46 -1.18
C GLY A 137 4.38 -3.26 -1.25
N SER A 138 4.16 -2.23 -0.43
CA SER A 138 4.97 -1.01 -0.39
C SER A 138 5.85 -0.95 0.86
N GLY A 139 5.28 -0.80 2.05
CA GLY A 139 6.02 -0.58 3.30
C GLY A 139 6.95 -1.74 3.68
N THR A 140 6.50 -2.99 3.53
CA THR A 140 7.35 -4.16 3.80
C THR A 140 8.46 -4.28 2.75
N MET A 141 8.14 -3.99 1.48
CA MET A 141 9.14 -3.97 0.41
C MET A 141 10.25 -2.96 0.73
N LEU A 142 9.90 -1.72 1.06
CA LEU A 142 10.87 -0.69 1.44
C LEU A 142 11.75 -1.12 2.61
N ARG A 143 11.15 -1.66 3.70
CA ARG A 143 11.89 -2.13 4.88
C ARG A 143 12.88 -3.25 4.58
N LYS A 144 12.54 -4.13 3.61
CA LYS A 144 13.38 -5.27 3.22
C LYS A 144 14.47 -4.91 2.23
N THR A 145 14.27 -3.89 1.40
CA THR A 145 15.13 -3.63 0.25
C THR A 145 15.95 -2.35 0.36
N ARG A 146 15.53 -1.40 1.22
CA ARG A 146 16.19 -0.09 1.34
C ARG A 146 17.18 -0.07 2.49
N THR A 147 18.44 0.21 2.18
CA THR A 147 19.50 0.47 3.19
C THR A 147 19.41 1.88 3.78
N ASN A 148 18.87 2.84 3.01
CA ASN A 148 18.75 4.25 3.39
C ASN A 148 17.26 4.64 3.54
N LEU A 149 16.46 3.77 4.16
CA LEU A 149 15.06 4.03 4.39
C LEU A 149 14.86 5.27 5.25
N GLY A 150 14.10 6.24 4.72
CA GLY A 150 13.70 7.42 5.47
C GLY A 150 12.67 7.07 6.54
N ALA A 151 12.95 7.37 7.80
CA ALA A 151 12.06 7.08 8.92
C ALA A 151 12.04 8.24 9.92
N THR A 152 10.94 8.36 10.68
CA THR A 152 10.79 9.39 11.71
C THR A 152 11.86 9.25 12.79
N LYS A 153 12.49 10.35 13.15
CA LYS A 153 13.50 10.41 14.22
C LYS A 153 12.88 10.56 15.58
N GLU A 154 11.74 11.28 15.62
CA GLU A 154 10.98 11.55 16.82
C GLU A 154 9.57 10.95 16.72
N PRO A 155 8.90 10.68 17.85
CA PRO A 155 7.50 10.29 17.85
C PRO A 155 6.60 11.48 17.51
N HIS A 156 5.74 11.30 16.50
CA HIS A 156 4.76 12.29 16.08
C HIS A 156 3.34 11.72 16.13
N PRO A 157 2.30 12.52 16.33
CA PRO A 157 0.92 12.07 16.18
C PRO A 157 0.66 11.41 14.81
N TRP A 158 1.24 11.96 13.74
CA TRP A 158 1.12 11.45 12.39
C TRP A 158 2.00 10.20 12.09
N SER A 159 2.74 9.71 13.08
CA SER A 159 3.47 8.44 13.06
C SER A 159 3.02 7.49 14.19
N TRP A 160 1.74 7.58 14.61
CA TRP A 160 1.17 6.82 15.72
C TRP A 160 1.89 7.00 17.07
N GLY A 161 2.50 8.17 17.30
CA GLY A 161 3.31 8.43 18.49
C GLY A 161 4.61 7.64 18.54
N LYS A 162 5.13 7.15 17.41
CA LYS A 162 6.34 6.33 17.32
C LYS A 162 7.44 6.99 16.50
N ALA A 163 8.68 6.82 16.93
CA ALA A 163 9.87 7.03 16.11
C ALA A 163 10.18 5.77 15.29
N GLY A 164 11.04 5.90 14.27
CA GLY A 164 11.47 4.79 13.42
C GLY A 164 10.41 4.32 12.40
N VAL A 165 9.32 5.05 12.26
CA VAL A 165 8.28 4.75 11.26
C VAL A 165 8.76 5.23 9.89
N PRO A 166 8.80 4.39 8.85
CA PRO A 166 9.12 4.83 7.51
C PRO A 166 8.23 5.99 7.09
N TYR A 167 8.82 7.07 6.54
CA TYR A 167 8.03 8.23 6.09
C TYR A 167 6.94 7.85 5.11
N TYR A 168 7.22 6.90 4.23
CA TYR A 168 6.20 6.37 3.34
C TYR A 168 5.00 5.81 4.10
N CYS A 169 5.21 5.04 5.18
CA CYS A 169 4.11 4.42 5.93
C CYS A 169 3.21 5.42 6.64
N THR A 170 3.70 6.64 6.92
CA THR A 170 2.92 7.66 7.65
C THR A 170 1.68 8.13 6.90
N HIS A 171 1.62 7.94 5.56
CA HIS A 171 0.39 8.24 4.82
C HIS A 171 -0.81 7.42 5.29
N CYS A 172 -0.58 6.20 5.78
CA CYS A 172 -1.66 5.38 6.34
C CYS A 172 -2.24 6.00 7.61
N CYS A 173 -1.37 6.51 8.50
CA CYS A 173 -1.80 7.25 9.69
C CYS A 173 -2.58 8.51 9.32
N ILE A 174 -2.00 9.31 8.44
CA ILE A 174 -2.55 10.62 8.08
C ILE A 174 -3.88 10.47 7.34
N ALA A 175 -3.93 9.64 6.28
CA ALA A 175 -5.12 9.55 5.44
C ALA A 175 -6.28 8.79 6.10
N PHE A 176 -5.98 7.65 6.74
CA PHE A 176 -7.04 6.75 7.20
C PHE A 176 -7.39 6.89 8.68
N GLU A 177 -6.51 7.46 9.49
CA GLU A 177 -6.79 7.69 10.90
C GLU A 177 -7.05 9.18 11.17
N ILE A 178 -6.10 10.07 10.91
CA ILE A 178 -6.25 11.49 11.25
C ILE A 178 -7.30 12.17 10.37
N MET A 179 -7.09 12.22 9.06
CA MET A 179 -7.99 12.95 8.15
C MET A 179 -9.38 12.33 8.11
N ALA A 180 -9.48 11.00 8.17
CA ALA A 180 -10.79 10.33 8.26
C ALA A 180 -11.51 10.73 9.55
N THR A 181 -10.81 10.80 10.70
CA THR A 181 -11.42 11.26 11.96
C THR A 181 -11.85 12.71 11.88
N GLU A 182 -11.07 13.59 11.26
CA GLU A 182 -11.44 14.99 11.04
C GLU A 182 -12.72 15.14 10.20
N LEU A 183 -12.91 14.27 9.20
CA LEU A 183 -14.02 14.37 8.25
C LEU A 183 -15.30 13.67 8.71
N GLN A 184 -15.21 12.54 9.43
CA GLN A 184 -16.36 11.73 9.80
C GLN A 184 -16.46 11.42 11.31
N GLY A 185 -15.53 11.88 12.13
CA GLY A 185 -15.53 11.69 13.58
C GLY A 185 -14.85 10.40 14.08
N TYR A 186 -14.38 9.54 13.17
CA TYR A 186 -13.70 8.29 13.52
C TYR A 186 -12.72 7.84 12.43
N PRO A 187 -11.70 7.02 12.77
CA PRO A 187 -10.78 6.45 11.80
C PRO A 187 -11.51 5.54 10.80
N ALA A 188 -11.25 5.69 9.51
CA ALA A 188 -11.80 4.81 8.49
C ALA A 188 -11.15 3.41 8.50
N ARG A 189 -9.90 3.34 8.91
CA ARG A 189 -9.11 2.12 9.03
C ARG A 189 -7.95 2.38 9.99
N ILE A 190 -7.77 1.50 10.96
CA ILE A 190 -6.72 1.59 11.97
C ILE A 190 -5.56 0.69 11.57
N HIS A 191 -4.33 1.17 11.74
CA HIS A 191 -3.13 0.42 11.39
C HIS A 191 -2.33 0.06 12.65
N ALA A 192 -2.02 -1.22 12.80
CA ALA A 192 -0.96 -1.69 13.67
C ALA A 192 0.30 -1.87 12.80
N CYS A 193 1.04 -0.76 12.63
CA CYS A 193 2.27 -0.73 11.85
C CYS A 193 3.34 -1.58 12.52
N PRO A 194 3.95 -2.55 11.83
CA PRO A 194 4.95 -3.43 12.43
C PRO A 194 6.24 -2.68 12.76
N GLU A 195 6.94 -3.15 13.78
CA GLU A 195 8.26 -2.63 14.15
C GLU A 195 9.37 -3.27 13.33
N LYS A 196 9.21 -4.56 13.00
CA LYS A 196 10.18 -5.31 12.19
C LYS A 196 9.68 -5.53 10.77
N ALA A 197 10.61 -5.73 9.85
CA ALA A 197 10.30 -5.90 8.43
C ALA A 197 9.59 -7.24 8.09
N ASP A 198 9.71 -8.24 8.94
CA ASP A 198 9.13 -9.57 8.81
C ASP A 198 7.79 -9.74 9.52
N GLU A 199 7.40 -8.75 10.33
CA GLU A 199 6.09 -8.75 11.00
C GLU A 199 4.98 -8.27 10.06
N PRO A 200 3.76 -8.85 10.15
CA PRO A 200 2.62 -8.42 9.36
C PRO A 200 2.14 -7.03 9.78
N CYS A 201 1.67 -6.25 8.82
CA CYS A 201 0.91 -5.05 9.09
C CYS A 201 -0.57 -5.41 9.25
N LEU A 202 -1.16 -5.09 10.41
CA LEU A 202 -2.59 -5.34 10.63
C LEU A 202 -3.39 -4.07 10.41
N ASN A 203 -4.52 -4.23 9.73
CA ASN A 203 -5.48 -3.15 9.51
C ASN A 203 -6.83 -3.56 10.06
N PHE A 204 -7.44 -2.70 10.88
CA PHE A 204 -8.73 -2.96 11.52
C PHE A 204 -9.79 -2.01 10.98
N VAL A 205 -10.92 -2.56 10.57
CA VAL A 205 -12.11 -1.82 10.16
C VAL A 205 -13.25 -2.22 11.10
N TYR A 206 -13.56 -1.34 12.04
CA TYR A 206 -14.56 -1.62 13.08
C TYR A 206 -15.98 -1.59 12.52
N LYS A 207 -16.82 -2.55 12.93
CA LYS A 207 -18.23 -2.64 12.53
C LYS A 207 -19.07 -1.51 13.11
N LYS A 208 -18.70 -1.04 14.29
CA LYS A 208 -19.33 0.07 14.99
C LYS A 208 -18.25 1.04 15.45
N PRO A 209 -18.24 2.29 14.98
CA PRO A 209 -17.22 3.27 15.34
C PRO A 209 -17.12 3.52 16.85
N GLU A 210 -18.22 3.37 17.59
CA GLU A 210 -18.25 3.50 19.05
C GLU A 210 -17.40 2.44 19.76
N ARG A 211 -17.15 1.30 19.11
CA ARG A 211 -16.33 0.21 19.64
C ARG A 211 -14.84 0.41 19.43
N ILE A 212 -14.43 1.43 18.66
CA ILE A 212 -13.01 1.75 18.47
C ILE A 212 -12.43 2.17 19.83
N PRO A 213 -11.38 1.50 20.34
CA PRO A 213 -10.71 1.88 21.58
C PRO A 213 -10.18 3.31 21.56
N GLU A 214 -10.23 4.00 22.68
CA GLU A 214 -9.81 5.40 22.82
C GLU A 214 -8.33 5.60 22.48
N GLU A 215 -7.49 4.62 22.77
CA GLU A 215 -6.06 4.63 22.47
C GLU A 215 -5.73 4.88 20.99
N TYR A 216 -6.60 4.43 20.07
CA TYR A 216 -6.40 4.68 18.64
C TYR A 216 -6.66 6.12 18.22
N PHE A 217 -7.38 6.88 19.02
CA PHE A 217 -7.54 8.32 18.83
C PHE A 217 -6.39 9.07 19.50
N THR A 218 -6.08 8.76 20.75
CA THR A 218 -5.09 9.50 21.52
C THR A 218 -3.68 9.37 20.96
N ARG A 219 -3.30 8.20 20.44
CA ARG A 219 -1.98 7.98 19.83
C ARG A 219 -1.72 8.84 18.58
N VAL A 220 -2.77 9.31 17.93
CA VAL A 220 -2.70 10.21 16.76
C VAL A 220 -3.10 11.65 17.08
N GLY A 221 -3.13 12.01 18.36
CA GLY A 221 -3.44 13.37 18.83
C GLY A 221 -4.91 13.76 18.69
N MET A 222 -5.81 12.78 18.53
CA MET A 222 -7.24 13.00 18.38
C MET A 222 -7.99 12.64 19.67
N THR A 223 -9.22 13.15 19.81
CA THR A 223 -10.12 12.81 20.91
C THR A 223 -11.29 12.00 20.39
N LYS A 224 -11.62 10.90 21.06
CA LYS A 224 -12.82 10.13 20.76
C LYS A 224 -14.05 10.89 21.22
N THR A 225 -14.89 11.30 20.28
CA THR A 225 -16.16 12.01 20.57
C THR A 225 -17.39 11.10 20.54
N LEU A 226 -17.26 9.88 20.00
CA LEU A 226 -18.32 8.88 19.92
C LEU A 226 -18.50 8.18 21.28
N ARG A 227 -19.75 7.99 21.68
CA ARG A 227 -20.14 7.32 22.93
C ARG A 227 -20.74 5.95 22.69
#